data_8e1ff2b0d34cec808d6b6355f2d40304
#
_entry.id   8e1ff2b0d34cec808d6b6355f2d40304
#
_cell.length_a   1.000
_cell.length_b   1.000
_cell.length_c   1.000
_cell.angle_alpha   90.00
_cell.angle_beta   90.00
_cell.angle_gamma   90.00
#
_symmetry.space_group_name_H-M   'P 1'
#
loop_
_entity.id
_entity.type
_entity.pdbx_description
1 polymer ?
#
loop_
_entity_poly.entity_id
_entity_poly.type
_entity_poly.pdbx_seq_one_letter_code
_entity_poly.pdbx_strand_id
1 'polypeptide(L)'
;MVRITLSRFAYLLILKPAMAEFCQQYPGIQLEISVYDGTVNIIKERFDLGIRFGDILEGGVVARPLMKPFREGLYASSAYLSRHGTPEVPADLCHHQLIGYRFITNNRILPLLLNDRGEQLTVEMPGQLISNDIDVMADGIRNGLGIGRLFEPVWQLQPDRERFIPVMERYWKK
;
A
#
# COMPACT_ATOMS: atom_id res chain seq x y z
N MET A 1 4.20 24.94 16.46
CA MET A 1 4.64 23.63 15.95
C MET A 1 3.40 22.80 15.71
N VAL A 2 3.33 22.10 14.58
CA VAL A 2 2.27 21.15 14.25
C VAL A 2 2.90 19.77 14.06
N ARG A 3 2.42 18.76 14.81
CA ARG A 3 2.95 17.39 14.80
C ARG A 3 2.00 16.45 14.08
N ILE A 4 2.48 15.84 12.99
CA ILE A 4 1.67 14.93 12.14
C ILE A 4 2.28 13.53 12.18
N THR A 5 1.44 12.52 12.38
CA THR A 5 1.82 11.11 12.15
C THR A 5 1.05 10.55 10.97
N LEU A 6 1.74 9.80 10.11
CA LEU A 6 1.10 9.24 8.93
C LEU A 6 1.82 7.97 8.45
N SER A 7 1.11 7.14 7.69
CA SER A 7 1.72 5.99 7.02
C SER A 7 2.61 6.44 5.84
N ARG A 8 3.53 5.58 5.41
CA ARG A 8 4.35 5.80 4.21
C ARG A 8 3.48 6.09 2.99
N PHE A 9 2.41 5.32 2.83
CA PHE A 9 1.41 5.51 1.78
C PHE A 9 0.78 6.93 1.83
N ALA A 10 0.32 7.36 3.00
CA ALA A 10 -0.29 8.68 3.17
C ALA A 10 0.73 9.82 2.93
N TYR A 11 1.99 9.61 3.32
CA TYR A 11 3.05 10.56 2.98
C TYR A 11 3.18 10.74 1.48
N LEU A 12 3.33 9.65 0.72
CA LEU A 12 3.56 9.72 -0.72
C LEU A 12 2.41 10.39 -1.49
N LEU A 13 1.16 10.07 -1.12
CA LEU A 13 -0.01 10.49 -1.89
C LEU A 13 -0.62 11.81 -1.42
N ILE A 14 -0.50 12.14 -0.15
CA ILE A 14 -1.23 13.26 0.44
C ILE A 14 -0.27 14.37 0.87
N LEU A 15 0.70 14.05 1.71
CA LEU A 15 1.54 15.09 2.29
C LEU A 15 2.66 15.56 1.36
N LYS A 16 3.35 14.64 0.70
CA LYS A 16 4.49 14.94 -0.17
C LYS A 16 4.17 16.00 -1.25
N PRO A 17 3.06 15.93 -1.99
CA PRO A 17 2.75 16.94 -2.99
C PRO A 17 2.40 18.33 -2.42
N ALA A 18 1.93 18.41 -1.17
CA ALA A 18 1.49 19.67 -0.54
C ALA A 18 2.53 20.27 0.43
N MET A 19 3.49 19.49 0.88
CA MET A 19 4.39 19.85 2.00
C MET A 19 5.22 21.12 1.71
N ALA A 20 5.83 21.18 0.53
CA ALA A 20 6.71 22.30 0.19
C ALA A 20 5.93 23.62 0.10
N GLU A 21 4.77 23.60 -0.55
CA GLU A 21 3.88 24.75 -0.67
C GLU A 21 3.40 25.22 0.71
N PHE A 22 2.96 24.28 1.55
CA PHE A 22 2.53 24.59 2.91
C PHE A 22 3.64 25.28 3.71
N CYS A 23 4.87 24.75 3.73
CA CYS A 23 5.99 25.32 4.46
C CYS A 23 6.39 26.72 3.93
N GLN A 24 6.28 26.94 2.63
CA GLN A 24 6.53 28.24 2.03
C GLN A 24 5.44 29.28 2.37
N GLN A 25 4.19 28.83 2.38
CA GLN A 25 3.04 29.71 2.67
C GLN A 25 2.96 30.08 4.16
N TYR A 26 3.40 29.17 5.04
CA TYR A 26 3.32 29.35 6.49
C TYR A 26 4.69 29.24 7.18
N PRO A 27 5.64 30.16 6.91
CA PRO A 27 7.02 30.06 7.43
C PRO A 27 7.12 30.13 8.96
N GLY A 28 6.09 30.68 9.62
CA GLY A 28 6.02 30.71 11.09
C GLY A 28 5.56 29.40 11.75
N ILE A 29 5.17 28.38 10.95
CA ILE A 29 4.75 27.08 11.47
C ILE A 29 5.89 26.07 11.33
N GLN A 30 6.34 25.55 12.45
CA GLN A 30 7.24 24.39 12.46
C GLN A 30 6.41 23.12 12.29
N LEU A 31 6.70 22.36 11.24
CA LEU A 31 6.03 21.11 10.91
C LEU A 31 6.91 19.92 11.31
N GLU A 32 6.41 19.07 12.21
CA GLU A 32 7.06 17.80 12.60
C GLU A 32 6.27 16.64 11.98
N ILE A 33 6.97 15.80 11.22
CA ILE A 33 6.37 14.68 10.49
C ILE A 33 6.96 13.37 10.99
N SER A 34 6.11 12.47 11.47
CA SER A 34 6.47 11.10 11.87
C SER A 34 5.85 10.10 10.91
N VAL A 35 6.67 9.44 10.10
CA VAL A 35 6.22 8.38 9.18
C VAL A 35 6.33 7.03 9.87
N TYR A 36 5.18 6.38 10.09
CA TYR A 36 5.12 5.09 10.75
C TYR A 36 3.88 4.31 10.30
N ASP A 37 4.05 3.08 9.83
CA ASP A 37 2.97 2.26 9.27
C ASP A 37 2.19 1.43 10.32
N GLY A 38 2.62 1.45 11.57
CA GLY A 38 1.90 0.82 12.67
C GLY A 38 0.76 1.68 13.23
N THR A 39 0.01 1.10 14.15
CA THR A 39 -1.02 1.83 14.90
C THR A 39 -0.37 2.81 15.88
N VAL A 40 -0.88 4.03 15.91
CA VAL A 40 -0.42 5.11 16.78
C VAL A 40 -1.63 5.70 17.47
N ASN A 41 -1.58 5.77 18.80
CA ASN A 41 -2.55 6.56 19.56
C ASN A 41 -2.14 8.03 19.52
N ILE A 42 -2.78 8.81 18.64
CA ILE A 42 -2.42 10.20 18.37
C ILE A 42 -2.55 11.10 19.60
N ILE A 43 -3.52 10.85 20.46
CA ILE A 43 -3.74 11.64 21.68
C ILE A 43 -2.63 11.35 22.70
N LYS A 44 -2.35 10.07 22.96
CA LYS A 44 -1.33 9.65 23.93
C LYS A 44 0.07 10.11 23.53
N GLU A 45 0.38 10.06 22.24
CA GLU A 45 1.68 10.44 21.70
C GLU A 45 1.76 11.93 21.31
N ARG A 46 0.70 12.70 21.61
CA ARG A 46 0.61 14.15 21.42
C ARG A 46 0.85 14.60 19.99
N PHE A 47 0.24 13.90 19.04
CA PHE A 47 0.14 14.36 17.66
C PHE A 47 -1.12 15.22 17.49
N ASP A 48 -1.00 16.29 16.70
CA ASP A 48 -2.14 17.16 16.37
C ASP A 48 -3.00 16.53 15.27
N LEU A 49 -2.39 15.78 14.34
CA LEU A 49 -3.06 15.11 13.23
C LEU A 49 -2.49 13.71 13.00
N GLY A 50 -3.40 12.80 12.60
CA GLY A 50 -3.04 11.48 12.07
C GLY A 50 -3.64 11.30 10.68
N ILE A 51 -2.84 10.88 9.68
CA ILE A 51 -3.32 10.49 8.37
C ILE A 51 -3.10 8.99 8.21
N ARG A 52 -4.19 8.23 8.21
CA ARG A 52 -4.15 6.77 8.24
C ARG A 52 -5.09 6.19 7.18
N PHE A 53 -4.76 5.00 6.78
CA PHE A 53 -5.63 4.16 5.96
C PHE A 53 -6.43 3.24 6.89
N GLY A 54 -7.74 3.17 6.68
CA GLY A 54 -8.65 2.28 7.43
C GLY A 54 -9.92 2.95 7.93
N ASP A 55 -10.78 2.14 8.47
CA ASP A 55 -12.13 2.52 8.91
C ASP A 55 -12.26 2.59 10.44
N ILE A 56 -11.20 2.25 11.18
CA ILE A 56 -11.23 2.18 12.65
C ILE A 56 -10.78 3.51 13.22
N LEU A 57 -11.70 4.18 13.90
CA LEU A 57 -11.43 5.43 14.63
C LEU A 57 -11.30 5.14 16.11
N GLU A 58 -10.27 5.71 16.72
CA GLU A 58 -10.17 5.76 18.17
C GLU A 58 -11.18 6.77 18.75
N GLY A 59 -11.68 6.48 19.96
CA GLY A 59 -12.59 7.40 20.67
C GLY A 59 -11.92 8.77 20.90
N GLY A 60 -12.69 9.84 20.70
CA GLY A 60 -12.22 11.21 20.95
C GLY A 60 -11.54 11.89 19.76
N VAL A 61 -11.49 11.27 18.59
CA VAL A 61 -10.97 11.88 17.37
C VAL A 61 -12.06 12.11 16.34
N VAL A 62 -11.89 13.16 15.53
CA VAL A 62 -12.76 13.44 14.37
C VAL A 62 -11.99 13.07 13.12
N ALA A 63 -12.58 12.23 12.27
CA ALA A 63 -11.96 11.86 10.98
C ALA A 63 -12.69 12.50 9.81
N ARG A 64 -11.91 12.80 8.78
CA ARG A 64 -12.41 13.25 7.48
C ARG A 64 -11.73 12.48 6.36
N PRO A 65 -12.47 12.00 5.34
CA PRO A 65 -11.89 11.37 4.19
C PRO A 65 -11.07 12.38 3.39
N LEU A 66 -9.83 12.03 3.05
CA LEU A 66 -8.93 12.87 2.25
C LEU A 66 -8.81 12.39 0.80
N MET A 67 -9.19 11.13 0.54
CA MET A 67 -9.12 10.52 -0.78
C MET A 67 -10.41 9.75 -1.08
N LYS A 68 -10.69 9.59 -2.37
CA LYS A 68 -11.74 8.64 -2.82
C LYS A 68 -11.24 7.20 -2.65
N PRO A 69 -12.16 6.22 -2.51
CA PRO A 69 -11.80 4.81 -2.54
C PRO A 69 -11.00 4.47 -3.80
N PHE A 70 -10.00 3.61 -3.67
CA PHE A 70 -9.15 3.12 -4.75
C PHE A 70 -8.95 1.61 -4.62
N ARG A 71 -8.51 0.98 -5.71
CA ARG A 71 -8.32 -0.46 -5.75
C ARG A 71 -6.89 -0.84 -5.37
N GLU A 72 -6.75 -2.03 -4.80
CA GLU A 72 -5.48 -2.73 -4.69
C GLU A 72 -5.34 -3.67 -5.88
N GLY A 73 -4.27 -3.49 -6.66
CA GLY A 73 -3.99 -4.30 -7.83
C GLY A 73 -2.88 -5.31 -7.59
N LEU A 74 -2.83 -6.33 -8.44
CA LEU A 74 -1.74 -7.29 -8.53
C LEU A 74 -0.88 -6.97 -9.73
N TYR A 75 0.44 -6.95 -9.52
CA TYR A 75 1.40 -6.58 -10.55
C TYR A 75 2.59 -7.54 -10.57
N ALA A 76 3.13 -7.76 -11.74
CA ALA A 76 4.36 -8.50 -11.95
C ALA A 76 5.22 -7.82 -13.02
N SER A 77 6.52 -8.07 -13.05
CA SER A 77 7.36 -7.60 -14.14
C SER A 77 7.21 -8.48 -15.38
N SER A 78 7.44 -7.91 -16.57
CA SER A 78 7.44 -8.67 -17.82
C SER A 78 8.43 -9.82 -17.81
N ALA A 79 9.60 -9.63 -17.19
CA ALA A 79 10.61 -10.66 -17.05
C ALA A 79 10.15 -11.84 -16.17
N TYR A 80 9.38 -11.55 -15.11
CA TYR A 80 8.77 -12.61 -14.29
C TYR A 80 7.73 -13.39 -15.10
N LEU A 81 6.81 -12.69 -15.75
CA LEU A 81 5.74 -13.31 -16.53
C LEU A 81 6.26 -14.13 -17.70
N SER A 82 7.36 -13.70 -18.35
CA SER A 82 8.01 -14.48 -19.42
C SER A 82 8.56 -15.81 -18.93
N ARG A 83 8.99 -15.90 -17.67
CA ARG A 83 9.55 -17.15 -17.09
C ARG A 83 8.48 -18.05 -16.49
N HIS A 84 7.43 -17.49 -15.93
CA HIS A 84 6.44 -18.22 -15.13
C HIS A 84 5.05 -18.30 -15.76
N GLY A 85 4.83 -17.61 -16.89
CA GLY A 85 3.52 -17.43 -17.49
C GLY A 85 2.70 -16.32 -16.80
N THR A 86 1.59 -15.96 -17.43
CA THR A 86 0.64 -14.98 -16.89
C THR A 86 -0.54 -15.72 -16.28
N PRO A 87 -0.84 -15.54 -14.98
CA PRO A 87 -1.98 -16.20 -14.36
C PRO A 87 -3.28 -15.60 -14.89
N GLU A 88 -4.22 -16.45 -15.26
CA GLU A 88 -5.54 -16.03 -15.79
C GLU A 88 -6.68 -16.29 -14.78
N VAL A 89 -6.53 -17.32 -13.96
CA VAL A 89 -7.51 -17.71 -12.94
C VAL A 89 -6.85 -17.90 -11.57
N PRO A 90 -7.61 -17.79 -10.46
CA PRO A 90 -7.04 -17.95 -9.12
C PRO A 90 -6.26 -19.23 -8.89
N ALA A 91 -6.65 -20.33 -9.55
CA ALA A 91 -5.96 -21.61 -9.45
C ALA A 91 -4.52 -21.58 -9.98
N ASP A 92 -4.23 -20.72 -10.97
CA ASP A 92 -2.88 -20.61 -11.54
C ASP A 92 -1.87 -20.06 -10.52
N LEU A 93 -2.34 -19.31 -9.53
CA LEU A 93 -1.50 -18.64 -8.53
C LEU A 93 -0.71 -19.61 -7.65
N CYS A 94 -1.12 -20.88 -7.54
CA CYS A 94 -0.35 -21.89 -6.81
C CYS A 94 1.05 -22.15 -7.43
N HIS A 95 1.25 -21.79 -8.69
CA HIS A 95 2.52 -21.90 -9.41
C HIS A 95 3.34 -20.60 -9.43
N HIS A 96 2.86 -19.58 -8.76
CA HIS A 96 3.50 -18.26 -8.70
C HIS A 96 4.04 -17.95 -7.31
N GLN A 97 4.94 -16.95 -7.24
CA GLN A 97 5.50 -16.43 -5.99
C GLN A 97 4.77 -15.15 -5.60
N LEU A 98 4.35 -15.02 -4.35
CA LEU A 98 3.77 -13.80 -3.81
C LEU A 98 4.84 -12.97 -3.08
N ILE A 99 4.88 -11.68 -3.38
CA ILE A 99 5.55 -10.70 -2.53
C ILE A 99 4.59 -10.36 -1.40
N GLY A 100 4.89 -10.85 -0.20
CA GLY A 100 4.02 -10.76 0.97
C GLY A 100 4.14 -9.41 1.68
N TYR A 101 3.04 -8.96 2.25
CA TYR A 101 3.02 -7.81 3.15
C TYR A 101 2.77 -8.26 4.58
N ARG A 102 3.61 -7.76 5.52
CA ARG A 102 3.46 -8.04 6.95
C ARG A 102 3.06 -6.78 7.70
N PHE A 103 1.96 -6.83 8.42
CA PHE A 103 1.57 -5.73 9.30
C PHE A 103 2.51 -5.60 10.50
N ILE A 104 3.01 -4.38 10.75
CA ILE A 104 3.85 -4.08 11.90
C ILE A 104 3.08 -4.29 13.20
N THR A 105 1.84 -3.83 13.27
CA THR A 105 1.05 -3.77 14.50
C THR A 105 0.78 -5.15 15.12
N ASN A 106 0.42 -6.14 14.29
CA ASN A 106 0.03 -7.47 14.77
C ASN A 106 0.94 -8.60 14.26
N ASN A 107 2.00 -8.25 13.53
CA ASN A 107 2.98 -9.18 12.96
C ASN A 107 2.38 -10.25 12.04
N ARG A 108 1.21 -10.02 11.46
CA ARG A 108 0.53 -10.97 10.58
C ARG A 108 0.82 -10.66 9.12
N ILE A 109 0.99 -11.71 8.33
CA ILE A 109 1.04 -11.58 6.87
C ILE A 109 -0.38 -11.33 6.37
N LEU A 110 -0.53 -10.32 5.52
CA LEU A 110 -1.80 -10.01 4.89
C LEU A 110 -2.17 -11.10 3.87
N PRO A 111 -3.29 -11.82 4.05
CA PRO A 111 -3.72 -12.81 3.08
C PRO A 111 -4.00 -12.18 1.72
N LEU A 112 -3.78 -12.91 0.64
CA LEU A 112 -4.20 -12.48 -0.68
C LEU A 112 -5.70 -12.75 -0.82
N LEU A 113 -6.46 -11.67 -0.94
CA LEU A 113 -7.90 -11.72 -1.12
C LEU A 113 -8.25 -11.29 -2.54
N LEU A 114 -8.95 -12.16 -3.26
CA LEU A 114 -9.48 -11.90 -4.58
C LEU A 114 -11.01 -11.84 -4.52
N ASN A 115 -11.61 -11.21 -5.52
CA ASN A 115 -13.06 -11.23 -5.71
C ASN A 115 -13.38 -12.00 -6.98
N ASP A 116 -14.13 -13.09 -6.87
CA ASP A 116 -14.67 -13.81 -8.02
C ASP A 116 -16.20 -13.74 -8.01
N ARG A 117 -16.77 -12.98 -8.94
CA ARG A 117 -18.23 -12.80 -9.12
C ARG A 117 -18.98 -12.37 -7.87
N GLY A 118 -18.31 -11.56 -7.01
CA GLY A 118 -18.87 -11.08 -5.76
C GLY A 118 -18.53 -11.93 -4.54
N GLU A 119 -17.91 -13.08 -4.72
CA GLU A 119 -17.40 -13.92 -3.64
C GLU A 119 -15.93 -13.62 -3.35
N GLN A 120 -15.60 -13.53 -2.07
CA GLN A 120 -14.22 -13.32 -1.64
C GLN A 120 -13.50 -14.65 -1.56
N LEU A 121 -12.39 -14.76 -2.29
CA LEU A 121 -11.49 -15.91 -2.26
C LEU A 121 -10.22 -15.54 -1.50
N THR A 122 -9.79 -16.40 -0.58
CA THR A 122 -8.46 -16.32 0.02
C THR A 122 -7.54 -17.26 -0.74
N VAL A 123 -6.43 -16.71 -1.25
CA VAL A 123 -5.44 -17.49 -2.01
C VAL A 123 -4.16 -17.58 -1.22
N GLU A 124 -3.66 -18.78 -1.04
CA GLU A 124 -2.34 -19.05 -0.48
C GLU A 124 -1.33 -19.23 -1.62
N MET A 125 -0.23 -18.51 -1.52
CA MET A 125 0.87 -18.57 -2.49
C MET A 125 2.19 -18.66 -1.74
N PRO A 126 3.16 -19.43 -2.23
CA PRO A 126 4.51 -19.37 -1.72
C PRO A 126 5.12 -18.00 -2.01
N GLY A 127 6.15 -17.59 -1.27
CA GLY A 127 6.85 -16.34 -1.51
C GLY A 127 8.23 -16.32 -0.87
N GLN A 128 9.17 -15.64 -1.53
CA GLN A 128 10.55 -15.48 -1.06
C GLN A 128 10.79 -14.13 -0.39
N LEU A 129 9.91 -13.16 -0.63
CA LEU A 129 10.02 -11.80 -0.11
C LEU A 129 8.77 -11.43 0.69
N ILE A 130 8.99 -10.96 1.91
CA ILE A 130 7.94 -10.40 2.76
C ILE A 130 8.46 -9.07 3.27
N SER A 131 7.66 -8.01 3.15
CA SER A 131 8.01 -6.68 3.65
C SER A 131 6.80 -5.98 4.26
N ASN A 132 7.05 -4.98 5.06
CA ASN A 132 6.06 -4.02 5.55
C ASN A 132 6.21 -2.64 4.88
N ASP A 133 7.05 -2.55 3.87
CA ASP A 133 7.38 -1.31 3.17
C ASP A 133 7.00 -1.40 1.70
N ILE A 134 6.27 -0.38 1.21
CA ILE A 134 5.75 -0.36 -0.17
C ILE A 134 6.84 -0.18 -1.22
N ASP A 135 7.95 0.48 -0.89
CA ASP A 135 9.08 0.65 -1.82
C ASP A 135 9.81 -0.69 -2.01
N VAL A 136 10.00 -1.45 -0.92
CA VAL A 136 10.56 -2.81 -0.99
C VAL A 136 9.66 -3.73 -1.81
N MET A 137 8.33 -3.64 -1.65
CA MET A 137 7.40 -4.42 -2.45
C MET A 137 7.46 -4.05 -3.93
N ALA A 138 7.49 -2.75 -4.25
CA ALA A 138 7.65 -2.28 -5.63
C ALA A 138 8.97 -2.76 -6.25
N ASP A 139 10.07 -2.71 -5.50
CA ASP A 139 11.37 -3.23 -5.95
C ASP A 139 11.34 -4.74 -6.18
N GLY A 140 10.65 -5.48 -5.33
CA GLY A 140 10.44 -6.92 -5.52
C GLY A 140 9.71 -7.24 -6.84
N ILE A 141 8.64 -6.50 -7.14
CA ILE A 141 7.93 -6.62 -8.42
C ILE A 141 8.85 -6.27 -9.59
N ARG A 142 9.50 -5.11 -9.53
CA ARG A 142 10.40 -4.57 -10.57
C ARG A 142 11.52 -5.55 -10.91
N ASN A 143 12.07 -6.21 -9.91
CA ASN A 143 13.17 -7.16 -10.06
C ASN A 143 12.70 -8.60 -10.35
N GLY A 144 11.41 -8.82 -10.57
CA GLY A 144 10.87 -10.11 -11.00
C GLY A 144 10.93 -11.20 -9.92
N LEU A 145 10.77 -10.83 -8.64
CA LEU A 145 10.76 -11.77 -7.52
C LEU A 145 9.39 -12.43 -7.32
N GLY A 146 8.34 -11.91 -7.96
CA GLY A 146 7.01 -12.48 -7.84
C GLY A 146 5.91 -11.51 -8.28
N ILE A 147 4.68 -11.89 -7.95
CA ILE A 147 3.48 -11.05 -8.05
C ILE A 147 3.35 -10.29 -6.74
N GLY A 148 3.21 -8.98 -6.79
CA GLY A 148 3.04 -8.14 -5.62
C GLY A 148 1.76 -7.32 -5.68
N ARG A 149 1.31 -6.85 -4.52
CA ARG A 149 0.18 -5.93 -4.38
C ARG A 149 0.66 -4.50 -4.34
N LEU A 150 0.01 -3.63 -5.09
CA LEU A 150 0.15 -2.17 -4.97
C LEU A 150 -1.23 -1.53 -5.06
N PHE A 151 -1.43 -0.49 -4.29
CA PHE A 151 -2.56 0.39 -4.52
C PHE A 151 -2.41 1.14 -5.83
N GLU A 152 -3.47 1.25 -6.62
CA GLU A 152 -3.44 1.93 -7.93
C GLU A 152 -2.76 3.31 -7.88
N PRO A 153 -3.02 4.18 -6.88
CA PRO A 153 -2.33 5.46 -6.79
C PRO A 153 -0.81 5.33 -6.57
N VAL A 154 -0.35 4.29 -5.84
CA VAL A 154 1.10 4.04 -5.67
C VAL A 154 1.73 3.56 -6.96
N TRP A 155 1.05 2.68 -7.70
CA TRP A 155 1.50 2.25 -9.02
C TRP A 155 1.62 3.44 -9.99
N GLN A 156 0.65 4.35 -10.00
CA GLN A 156 0.67 5.56 -10.84
C GLN A 156 1.87 6.48 -10.55
N LEU A 157 2.37 6.50 -9.32
CA LEU A 157 3.54 7.29 -8.92
C LEU A 157 4.89 6.65 -9.30
N GLN A 158 4.91 5.37 -9.71
CA GLN A 158 6.16 4.74 -10.11
C GLN A 158 6.70 5.40 -11.39
N PRO A 159 7.98 5.82 -11.43
CA PRO A 159 8.56 6.47 -12.60
C PRO A 159 8.67 5.53 -13.81
N ASP A 160 8.73 4.22 -13.55
CA ASP A 160 8.84 3.13 -14.50
C ASP A 160 7.61 2.20 -14.45
N ARG A 161 6.41 2.80 -14.28
CA ARG A 161 5.14 2.06 -14.09
C ARG A 161 4.82 1.07 -15.22
N GLU A 162 5.36 1.29 -16.41
CA GLU A 162 5.23 0.37 -17.56
C GLU A 162 5.91 -0.99 -17.32
N ARG A 163 6.81 -1.09 -16.35
CA ARG A 163 7.43 -2.35 -15.93
C ARG A 163 6.54 -3.19 -15.01
N PHE A 164 5.48 -2.59 -14.47
CA PHE A 164 4.51 -3.23 -13.58
C PHE A 164 3.29 -3.64 -14.38
N ILE A 165 3.27 -4.88 -14.85
CA ILE A 165 2.20 -5.43 -15.66
C ILE A 165 1.05 -5.84 -14.73
N PRO A 166 -0.16 -5.27 -14.89
CA PRO A 166 -1.32 -5.71 -14.14
C PRO A 166 -1.67 -7.15 -14.48
N VAL A 167 -1.96 -7.96 -13.47
CA VAL A 167 -2.40 -9.34 -13.65
C VAL A 167 -3.73 -9.56 -12.93
N MET A 168 -4.60 -10.36 -13.53
CA MET A 168 -5.88 -10.77 -12.93
C MET A 168 -6.82 -9.62 -12.53
N GLU A 169 -6.87 -8.53 -13.28
CA GLU A 169 -7.61 -7.30 -12.95
C GLU A 169 -9.09 -7.54 -12.63
N ARG A 170 -9.73 -8.53 -13.27
CA ARG A 170 -11.14 -8.89 -13.00
C ARG A 170 -11.38 -9.42 -11.60
N TYR A 171 -10.33 -9.87 -10.90
CA TYR A 171 -10.40 -10.42 -9.55
C TYR A 171 -9.97 -9.43 -8.46
N TRP A 172 -9.60 -8.22 -8.83
CA TRP A 172 -9.18 -7.23 -7.83
C TRP A 172 -10.33 -6.83 -6.91
N LYS A 173 -10.02 -6.64 -5.65
CA LYS A 173 -10.97 -6.13 -4.67
C LYS A 173 -11.29 -4.66 -4.99
N LYS A 174 -12.58 -4.35 -5.04
CA LYS A 174 -13.07 -2.96 -5.17
C LYS A 174 -13.09 -2.27 -3.82
#